data_ab1b5f9aa729e82479726635e9bdba84
#
_entry.id   ab1b5f9aa729e82479726635e9bdba84
#
_cell.length_a   1.000
_cell.length_b   1.000
_cell.length_c   1.000
_cell.angle_alpha   90.00
_cell.angle_beta   90.00
_cell.angle_gamma   90.00
#
_symmetry.space_group_name_H-M   'P 1'
#
loop_
_entity.id
_entity.type
_entity.pdbx_description
1 polymer ?
#
loop_
_entity_poly.entity_id
_entity_poly.type
_entity_poly.pdbx_seq_one_letter_code
_entity_poly.pdbx_strand_id
1 'polypeptide(L)'
;GALVALALQKAGYSELAENFYIFSKNVISDYGCFLHKYNPDGSLGSSWHPWIKNNEPQLPIQEDETALVIYALWDYYERTKDKEFVKKLYKSLISKAADFMVSYIYKDTNLPKESYDLWEERQGIFTFTCSTVYAGLLCASEFAKLFKENKKAELYKNTAEKIKQAILNYLFDKNTRRFLRMINFAGNEVME
;
A
#
# COMPACT_ATOMS: atom_id res chain seq x y z
N GLY A 1 2.89 -11.37 4.19
CA GLY A 1 2.35 -11.04 5.54
C GLY A 1 0.88 -10.63 5.46
N ALA A 2 0.52 -9.50 4.84
CA ALA A 2 -0.85 -8.95 4.88
C ALA A 2 -1.93 -9.89 4.33
N LEU A 3 -1.67 -10.57 3.22
CA LEU A 3 -2.63 -11.55 2.65
C LEU A 3 -2.83 -12.75 3.58
N VAL A 4 -1.79 -13.19 4.29
CA VAL A 4 -1.91 -14.25 5.30
C VAL A 4 -2.72 -13.76 6.50
N ALA A 5 -2.48 -12.54 6.97
CA ALA A 5 -3.26 -11.93 8.04
C ALA A 5 -4.76 -11.86 7.67
N LEU A 6 -5.08 -11.41 6.46
CA LEU A 6 -6.47 -11.41 5.94
C LEU A 6 -7.09 -12.80 5.91
N ALA A 7 -6.35 -13.83 5.50
CA ALA A 7 -6.84 -15.20 5.46
C ALA A 7 -7.14 -15.72 6.89
N LEU A 8 -6.23 -15.49 7.83
CA LEU A 8 -6.42 -15.85 9.24
C LEU A 8 -7.64 -15.16 9.85
N GLN A 9 -7.80 -13.86 9.62
CA GLN A 9 -8.94 -13.08 10.10
C GLN A 9 -10.26 -13.61 9.54
N LYS A 10 -10.31 -13.94 8.25
CA LYS A 10 -11.49 -14.53 7.60
C LYS A 10 -11.82 -15.93 8.14
N ALA A 11 -10.80 -16.67 8.55
CA ALA A 11 -10.96 -17.99 9.18
C ALA A 11 -11.33 -17.92 10.67
N GLY A 12 -11.41 -16.70 11.26
CA GLY A 12 -11.78 -16.50 12.67
C GLY A 12 -10.61 -16.45 13.64
N TYR A 13 -9.36 -16.40 13.14
CA TYR A 13 -8.14 -16.37 13.95
C TYR A 13 -7.50 -14.97 13.96
N SER A 14 -8.30 -13.93 14.24
CA SER A 14 -7.83 -12.54 14.19
C SER A 14 -6.68 -12.25 15.15
N GLU A 15 -6.64 -12.91 16.30
CA GLU A 15 -5.58 -12.77 17.30
C GLU A 15 -4.20 -13.19 16.79
N LEU A 16 -4.15 -14.14 15.84
CA LEU A 16 -2.88 -14.56 15.23
C LEU A 16 -2.29 -13.49 14.31
N ALA A 17 -3.13 -12.59 13.79
CA ALA A 17 -2.69 -11.49 12.94
C ALA A 17 -2.09 -10.31 13.75
N GLU A 18 -2.34 -10.20 15.05
CA GLU A 18 -1.85 -9.08 15.88
C GLU A 18 -0.33 -8.98 15.88
N ASN A 19 0.36 -10.11 15.99
CA ASN A 19 1.83 -10.15 15.95
C ASN A 19 2.38 -9.61 14.64
N PHE A 20 1.71 -9.85 13.51
CA PHE A 20 2.08 -9.27 12.23
C PHE A 20 1.95 -7.74 12.23
N TYR A 21 0.90 -7.17 12.82
CA TYR A 21 0.74 -5.72 12.89
C TYR A 21 1.72 -5.06 13.86
N ILE A 22 2.06 -5.74 14.98
CA ILE A 22 3.10 -5.29 15.90
C ILE A 22 4.47 -5.31 15.20
N PHE A 23 4.78 -6.38 14.48
CA PHE A 23 5.99 -6.47 13.66
C PHE A 23 6.03 -5.34 12.61
N SER A 24 4.95 -5.15 11.87
CA SER A 24 4.84 -4.09 10.87
C SER A 24 5.10 -2.70 11.46
N LYS A 25 4.55 -2.40 12.64
CA LYS A 25 4.84 -1.16 13.38
C LYS A 25 6.33 -0.97 13.66
N ASN A 26 7.04 -2.06 13.96
CA ASN A 26 8.45 -2.00 14.36
C ASN A 26 9.39 -1.84 13.16
N VAL A 27 9.00 -2.33 11.97
CA VAL A 27 9.86 -2.33 10.77
C VAL A 27 9.51 -1.24 9.75
N ILE A 28 8.39 -0.53 9.92
CA ILE A 28 8.02 0.55 9.01
C ILE A 28 9.12 1.62 8.99
N SER A 29 9.57 1.99 7.79
CA SER A 29 10.65 2.97 7.61
C SER A 29 10.27 4.36 8.15
N ASP A 30 11.25 5.23 8.36
CA ASP A 30 10.97 6.61 8.77
C ASP A 30 10.17 7.40 7.74
N TYR A 31 10.25 7.02 6.48
CA TYR A 31 9.42 7.58 5.40
C TYR A 31 7.97 7.10 5.41
N GLY A 32 7.66 6.02 6.15
CA GLY A 32 6.30 5.47 6.23
C GLY A 32 6.00 4.37 5.22
N CYS A 33 6.98 3.85 4.51
CA CYS A 33 6.82 2.71 3.61
C CYS A 33 7.40 1.43 4.20
N PHE A 34 6.91 0.31 3.68
CA PHE A 34 7.59 -0.97 3.80
C PHE A 34 8.53 -1.19 2.63
N LEU A 35 9.60 -1.91 2.89
CA LEU A 35 10.50 -2.42 1.89
C LEU A 35 10.08 -3.85 1.53
N HIS A 36 10.46 -4.30 0.36
CA HIS A 36 10.08 -5.57 -0.25
C HIS A 36 10.06 -6.79 0.69
N LYS A 37 11.04 -6.94 1.59
CA LYS A 37 11.16 -8.13 2.44
C LYS A 37 11.91 -7.86 3.73
N TYR A 38 11.47 -8.49 4.80
CA TYR A 38 12.12 -8.42 6.11
C TYR A 38 12.43 -9.81 6.63
N ASN A 39 13.55 -9.94 7.34
CA ASN A 39 13.87 -11.09 8.17
C ASN A 39 13.06 -11.04 9.48
N PRO A 40 12.94 -12.14 10.22
CA PRO A 40 12.20 -12.16 11.50
C PRO A 40 12.72 -11.19 12.56
N ASP A 41 13.98 -10.80 12.50
CA ASP A 41 14.59 -9.81 13.39
C ASP A 41 14.32 -8.34 12.96
N GLY A 42 13.61 -8.14 11.85
CA GLY A 42 13.28 -6.81 11.30
C GLY A 42 14.34 -6.25 10.36
N SER A 43 15.46 -6.91 10.16
CA SER A 43 16.45 -6.51 9.15
C SER A 43 15.90 -6.72 7.74
N LEU A 44 16.42 -5.95 6.77
CA LEU A 44 16.04 -6.09 5.37
C LEU A 44 16.45 -7.46 4.83
N GLY A 45 15.50 -8.19 4.27
CA GLY A 45 15.75 -9.45 3.59
C GLY A 45 16.27 -9.25 2.17
N SER A 46 16.94 -10.27 1.63
CA SER A 46 17.42 -10.24 0.25
C SER A 46 16.27 -10.27 -0.76
N SER A 47 16.36 -9.47 -1.81
CA SER A 47 15.49 -9.51 -2.97
C SER A 47 15.97 -10.52 -4.01
N TRP A 48 15.12 -10.84 -4.99
CA TRP A 48 15.47 -11.77 -6.08
C TRP A 48 16.51 -11.20 -7.03
N HIS A 49 16.58 -9.88 -7.16
CA HIS A 49 17.53 -9.16 -8.00
C HIS A 49 17.87 -7.80 -7.38
N PRO A 50 18.98 -7.16 -7.81
CA PRO A 50 19.30 -5.81 -7.36
C PRO A 50 18.22 -4.79 -7.80
N TRP A 51 17.86 -3.91 -6.89
CA TRP A 51 17.00 -2.76 -7.20
C TRP A 51 17.88 -1.61 -7.69
N ILE A 52 17.96 -1.44 -9.01
CA ILE A 52 18.82 -0.46 -9.67
C ILE A 52 17.98 0.34 -10.66
N LYS A 53 18.14 1.67 -10.64
CA LYS A 53 17.57 2.58 -11.62
C LYS A 53 18.67 3.56 -12.05
N ASN A 54 18.93 3.70 -13.36
CA ASN A 54 19.97 4.56 -13.92
C ASN A 54 21.37 4.28 -13.32
N ASN A 55 21.73 3.02 -13.14
CA ASN A 55 22.96 2.54 -12.49
C ASN A 55 23.13 2.92 -11.01
N GLU A 56 22.08 3.43 -10.35
CA GLU A 56 22.12 3.78 -8.93
C GLU A 56 21.25 2.82 -8.12
N PRO A 57 21.73 2.35 -6.95
CA PRO A 57 20.92 1.55 -6.05
C PRO A 57 19.67 2.29 -5.61
N GLN A 58 18.55 1.58 -5.60
CA GLN A 58 17.25 2.10 -5.15
C GLN A 58 16.78 1.36 -3.90
N LEU A 59 16.00 2.02 -3.08
CA LEU A 59 15.26 1.34 -2.02
C LEU A 59 14.21 0.41 -2.66
N PRO A 60 14.09 -0.83 -2.17
CA PRO A 60 13.11 -1.79 -2.69
C PRO A 60 11.70 -1.49 -2.16
N ILE A 61 11.14 -0.35 -2.57
CA ILE A 61 9.81 0.09 -2.17
C ILE A 61 8.77 -0.54 -3.08
N GLN A 62 7.79 -1.21 -2.47
CA GLN A 62 6.55 -1.67 -3.12
C GLN A 62 5.37 -1.06 -2.35
N GLU A 63 4.62 -0.18 -2.99
CA GLU A 63 3.56 0.58 -2.33
C GLU A 63 2.37 -0.30 -1.94
N ASP A 64 2.12 -1.37 -2.69
CA ASP A 64 1.08 -2.35 -2.39
C ASP A 64 1.32 -3.06 -1.06
N GLU A 65 2.56 -3.34 -0.69
CA GLU A 65 2.87 -3.91 0.62
C GLU A 65 2.48 -2.97 1.75
N THR A 66 2.77 -1.67 1.60
CA THR A 66 2.38 -0.65 2.57
C THR A 66 0.86 -0.51 2.65
N ALA A 67 0.19 -0.48 1.52
CA ALA A 67 -1.25 -0.33 1.43
C ALA A 67 -2.00 -1.54 2.00
N LEU A 68 -1.55 -2.76 1.68
CA LEU A 68 -2.18 -4.00 2.12
C LEU A 68 -2.11 -4.19 3.64
N VAL A 69 -1.06 -3.71 4.30
CA VAL A 69 -0.99 -3.74 5.78
C VAL A 69 -2.12 -2.91 6.38
N ILE A 70 -2.38 -1.72 5.85
CA ILE A 70 -3.45 -0.84 6.36
C ILE A 70 -4.83 -1.42 6.05
N TYR A 71 -5.00 -1.98 4.85
CA TYR A 71 -6.24 -2.65 4.45
C TYR A 71 -6.54 -3.86 5.35
N ALA A 72 -5.54 -4.71 5.60
CA ALA A 72 -5.69 -5.88 6.47
C ALA A 72 -5.98 -5.49 7.92
N LEU A 73 -5.34 -4.41 8.43
CA LEU A 73 -5.59 -3.90 9.77
C LEU A 73 -7.01 -3.32 9.92
N TRP A 74 -7.56 -2.74 8.85
CA TRP A 74 -8.96 -2.31 8.85
C TRP A 74 -9.93 -3.51 8.89
N ASP A 75 -9.68 -4.57 8.12
CA ASP A 75 -10.48 -5.82 8.21
C ASP A 75 -10.40 -6.45 9.62
N TYR A 76 -9.21 -6.40 10.26
CA TYR A 76 -9.06 -6.79 11.66
C TYR A 76 -9.98 -5.99 12.57
N TYR A 77 -9.93 -4.65 12.47
CA TYR A 77 -10.77 -3.77 13.29
C TYR A 77 -12.27 -3.99 13.04
N GLU A 78 -12.68 -4.17 11.79
CA GLU A 78 -14.09 -4.42 11.46
C GLU A 78 -14.62 -5.72 12.11
N ARG A 79 -13.77 -6.73 12.26
CA ARG A 79 -14.12 -8.01 12.86
C ARG A 79 -14.09 -8.01 14.40
N THR A 80 -13.06 -7.41 14.96
CA THR A 80 -12.80 -7.46 16.42
C THR A 80 -13.40 -6.28 17.16
N LYS A 81 -13.53 -5.13 16.51
CA LYS A 81 -13.84 -3.81 17.09
C LYS A 81 -12.86 -3.41 18.21
N ASP A 82 -11.66 -4.03 18.24
CA ASP A 82 -10.62 -3.67 19.21
C ASP A 82 -9.99 -2.31 18.90
N LYS A 83 -10.67 -1.28 19.38
CA LYS A 83 -10.24 0.11 19.22
C LYS A 83 -8.94 0.42 19.97
N GLU A 84 -8.72 -0.22 21.09
CA GLU A 84 -7.51 0.05 21.90
C GLU A 84 -6.26 -0.53 21.23
N PHE A 85 -6.37 -1.68 20.57
CA PHE A 85 -5.28 -2.23 19.77
C PHE A 85 -4.92 -1.31 18.60
N VAL A 86 -5.89 -0.94 17.75
CA VAL A 86 -5.61 -0.09 16.59
C VAL A 86 -5.17 1.32 16.98
N LYS A 87 -5.58 1.84 18.16
CA LYS A 87 -5.13 3.11 18.68
C LYS A 87 -3.62 3.13 18.97
N LYS A 88 -3.06 2.02 19.47
CA LYS A 88 -1.61 1.87 19.71
C LYS A 88 -0.80 1.88 18.40
N LEU A 89 -1.44 1.56 17.29
CA LEU A 89 -0.84 1.50 15.96
C LEU A 89 -1.10 2.77 15.13
N TYR A 90 -2.05 3.61 15.54
CA TYR A 90 -2.57 4.67 14.68
C TYR A 90 -1.48 5.65 14.22
N LYS A 91 -0.74 6.26 15.14
CA LYS A 91 0.29 7.26 14.77
C LYS A 91 1.54 6.63 14.16
N SER A 92 1.99 5.52 14.72
CA SER A 92 3.28 4.91 14.39
C SER A 92 3.23 4.00 13.16
N LEU A 93 2.05 3.54 12.74
CA LEU A 93 1.86 2.68 11.60
C LEU A 93 0.85 3.28 10.62
N ILE A 94 -0.42 3.42 11.01
CA ILE A 94 -1.51 3.75 10.10
C ILE A 94 -1.33 5.12 9.47
N SER A 95 -1.18 6.16 10.30
CA SER A 95 -1.03 7.54 9.82
C SER A 95 0.29 7.72 9.06
N LYS A 96 1.37 7.10 9.53
CA LYS A 96 2.69 7.16 8.90
C LYS A 96 2.66 6.54 7.49
N ALA A 97 2.05 5.36 7.34
CA ALA A 97 1.89 4.71 6.05
C ALA A 97 0.97 5.49 5.10
N ALA A 98 -0.14 6.03 5.61
CA ALA A 98 -1.05 6.83 4.81
C ALA A 98 -0.43 8.14 4.32
N ASP A 99 0.33 8.84 5.17
CA ASP A 99 1.05 10.05 4.79
C ASP A 99 2.10 9.77 3.70
N PHE A 100 2.79 8.61 3.77
CA PHE A 100 3.67 8.14 2.69
C PHE A 100 2.88 7.93 1.39
N MET A 101 1.80 7.15 1.41
CA MET A 101 1.00 6.87 0.21
C MET A 101 0.45 8.14 -0.45
N VAL A 102 0.06 9.16 0.34
CA VAL A 102 -0.35 10.48 -0.17
C VAL A 102 0.79 11.20 -0.88
N SER A 103 2.01 11.09 -0.38
CA SER A 103 3.18 11.80 -0.91
C SER A 103 3.86 11.09 -2.07
N TYR A 104 3.69 9.76 -2.18
CA TYR A 104 4.41 8.92 -3.14
C TYR A 104 3.62 8.68 -4.43
N ILE A 105 3.05 9.76 -4.98
CA ILE A 105 2.30 9.76 -6.25
C ILE A 105 2.90 10.76 -7.23
N TYR A 106 2.68 10.55 -8.51
CA TYR A 106 2.95 11.54 -9.54
C TYR A 106 1.89 12.66 -9.50
N LYS A 107 2.34 13.91 -9.43
CA LYS A 107 1.43 15.07 -9.29
C LYS A 107 0.54 15.31 -10.51
N ASP A 108 1.06 14.98 -11.68
CA ASP A 108 0.42 15.21 -12.98
C ASP A 108 -0.65 14.18 -13.27
N THR A 109 -0.44 12.93 -12.90
CA THR A 109 -1.35 11.81 -13.18
C THR A 109 -2.16 11.36 -11.99
N ASN A 110 -1.71 11.67 -10.76
CA ASN A 110 -2.21 11.14 -9.49
C ASN A 110 -2.09 9.60 -9.36
N LEU A 111 -1.25 8.96 -10.16
CA LEU A 111 -0.92 7.55 -10.01
C LEU A 111 0.22 7.37 -8.99
N PRO A 112 0.22 6.29 -8.19
CA PRO A 112 1.40 5.87 -7.44
C PRO A 112 2.63 5.79 -8.34
N LYS A 113 3.81 6.01 -7.78
CA LYS A 113 5.06 5.93 -8.55
C LYS A 113 5.31 4.50 -8.99
N GLU A 114 6.21 4.35 -9.95
CA GLU A 114 6.59 3.03 -10.45
C GLU A 114 7.33 2.21 -9.38
N SER A 115 6.99 0.94 -9.30
CA SER A 115 7.65 -0.06 -8.47
C SER A 115 7.81 -1.37 -9.23
N TYR A 116 8.40 -2.38 -8.60
CA TYR A 116 8.28 -3.74 -9.10
C TYR A 116 6.88 -4.29 -8.83
N ASP A 117 6.42 -5.21 -9.68
CA ASP A 117 5.18 -5.94 -9.46
C ASP A 117 5.30 -6.93 -8.30
N LEU A 118 4.17 -7.52 -7.90
CA LEU A 118 4.10 -8.52 -6.83
C LEU A 118 5.04 -9.71 -7.02
N TRP A 119 5.41 -10.03 -8.27
CA TRP A 119 6.31 -11.11 -8.63
C TRP A 119 7.77 -10.66 -8.79
N GLU A 120 8.06 -9.37 -8.64
CA GLU A 120 9.37 -8.74 -8.90
C GLU A 120 9.92 -9.03 -10.31
N GLU A 121 9.03 -9.23 -11.26
CA GLU A 121 9.37 -9.58 -12.64
C GLU A 121 9.54 -8.32 -13.50
N ARG A 122 8.70 -7.30 -13.27
CA ARG A 122 8.63 -6.10 -14.10
C ARG A 122 8.53 -4.84 -13.25
N GLN A 123 9.11 -3.76 -13.76
CA GLN A 123 9.01 -2.43 -13.16
C GLN A 123 8.06 -1.55 -13.96
N GLY A 124 7.13 -0.87 -13.27
CA GLY A 124 6.14 0.01 -13.88
C GLY A 124 5.06 0.46 -12.91
N ILE A 125 4.00 1.03 -13.44
CA ILE A 125 2.80 1.43 -12.68
C ILE A 125 1.72 0.37 -12.91
N PHE A 126 1.45 -0.40 -11.88
CA PHE A 126 0.56 -1.58 -11.95
C PHE A 126 -0.85 -1.25 -11.47
N THR A 127 -1.86 -1.77 -12.17
CA THR A 127 -3.26 -1.68 -11.74
C THR A 127 -3.46 -2.28 -10.36
N PHE A 128 -2.80 -3.40 -10.05
CA PHE A 128 -2.84 -4.02 -8.73
C PHE A 128 -2.34 -3.05 -7.65
N THR A 129 -1.12 -2.53 -7.80
CA THR A 129 -0.51 -1.59 -6.84
C THR A 129 -1.37 -0.32 -6.66
N CYS A 130 -1.83 0.28 -7.76
CA CYS A 130 -2.71 1.45 -7.69
C CYS A 130 -4.03 1.14 -6.96
N SER A 131 -4.60 -0.04 -7.19
CA SER A 131 -5.86 -0.45 -6.54
C SER A 131 -5.67 -0.72 -5.05
N THR A 132 -4.54 -1.30 -4.64
CA THR A 132 -4.23 -1.52 -3.22
C THR A 132 -3.98 -0.21 -2.49
N VAL A 133 -3.25 0.74 -3.11
CA VAL A 133 -3.04 2.08 -2.54
C VAL A 133 -4.37 2.83 -2.39
N TYR A 134 -5.24 2.77 -3.39
CA TYR A 134 -6.60 3.31 -3.30
C TYR A 134 -7.35 2.73 -2.09
N ALA A 135 -7.39 1.40 -1.97
CA ALA A 135 -8.09 0.73 -0.87
C ALA A 135 -7.46 1.02 0.50
N GLY A 136 -6.13 1.01 0.59
CA GLY A 136 -5.39 1.34 1.82
C GLY A 136 -5.66 2.76 2.31
N LEU A 137 -5.70 3.73 1.40
CA LEU A 137 -6.04 5.13 1.74
C LEU A 137 -7.49 5.30 2.19
N LEU A 138 -8.45 4.57 1.60
CA LEU A 138 -9.83 4.57 2.10
C LEU A 138 -9.89 4.03 3.53
N CYS A 139 -9.22 2.91 3.81
CA CYS A 139 -9.15 2.34 5.17
C CYS A 139 -8.47 3.31 6.15
N ALA A 140 -7.38 3.97 5.73
CA ALA A 140 -6.72 4.99 6.54
C ALA A 140 -7.64 6.19 6.84
N SER A 141 -8.48 6.59 5.87
CA SER A 141 -9.50 7.62 6.08
C SER A 141 -10.50 7.22 7.16
N GLU A 142 -10.97 5.96 7.16
CA GLU A 142 -11.89 5.47 8.18
C GLU A 142 -11.22 5.41 9.57
N PHE A 143 -9.97 4.98 9.66
CA PHE A 143 -9.20 5.08 10.90
C PHE A 143 -9.05 6.52 11.39
N ALA A 144 -8.78 7.47 10.49
CA ALA A 144 -8.66 8.88 10.86
C ALA A 144 -9.99 9.43 11.41
N LYS A 145 -11.14 9.05 10.84
CA LYS A 145 -12.47 9.37 11.39
C LYS A 145 -12.68 8.76 12.76
N LEU A 146 -12.32 7.49 12.95
CA LEU A 146 -12.42 6.78 14.23
C LEU A 146 -11.68 7.52 15.35
N PHE A 147 -10.53 8.15 15.03
CA PHE A 147 -9.72 8.91 15.96
C PHE A 147 -9.94 10.43 15.90
N LYS A 148 -11.00 10.88 15.19
CA LYS A 148 -11.41 12.29 15.08
C LYS A 148 -10.38 13.21 14.41
N GLU A 149 -9.50 12.66 13.58
CA GLU A 149 -8.56 13.43 12.75
C GLU A 149 -9.18 13.78 11.38
N ASN A 150 -10.23 14.59 11.39
CA ASN A 150 -11.06 14.86 10.22
C ASN A 150 -10.29 15.42 9.02
N LYS A 151 -9.27 16.26 9.24
CA LYS A 151 -8.42 16.80 8.18
C LYS A 151 -7.64 15.68 7.46
N LYS A 152 -7.09 14.73 8.21
CA LYS A 152 -6.41 13.57 7.64
C LYS A 152 -7.40 12.63 6.94
N ALA A 153 -8.57 12.41 7.52
CA ALA A 153 -9.61 11.60 6.91
C ALA A 153 -10.00 12.14 5.52
N GLU A 154 -10.21 13.44 5.42
CA GLU A 154 -10.53 14.10 4.14
C GLU A 154 -9.37 14.02 3.15
N LEU A 155 -8.12 14.29 3.58
CA LEU A 155 -6.92 14.20 2.75
C LEU A 155 -6.77 12.79 2.15
N TYR A 156 -6.86 11.75 2.97
CA TYR A 156 -6.70 10.37 2.52
C TYR A 156 -7.80 9.95 1.56
N LYS A 157 -9.06 10.30 1.87
CA LYS A 157 -10.19 10.03 0.99
C LYS A 157 -10.05 10.74 -0.36
N ASN A 158 -9.74 12.03 -0.36
CA ASN A 158 -9.60 12.81 -1.58
C ASN A 158 -8.45 12.29 -2.45
N THR A 159 -7.34 11.86 -1.84
CA THR A 159 -6.23 11.25 -2.57
C THR A 159 -6.65 9.90 -3.16
N ALA A 160 -7.35 9.07 -2.41
CA ALA A 160 -7.89 7.80 -2.91
C ALA A 160 -8.79 8.03 -4.14
N GLU A 161 -9.74 8.97 -4.07
CA GLU A 161 -10.62 9.24 -5.21
C GLU A 161 -9.87 9.76 -6.45
N LYS A 162 -8.81 10.56 -6.27
CA LYS A 162 -7.92 10.96 -7.38
C LYS A 162 -7.22 9.77 -8.01
N ILE A 163 -6.68 8.86 -7.19
CA ILE A 163 -6.04 7.63 -7.68
C ILE A 163 -7.06 6.77 -8.45
N LYS A 164 -8.29 6.61 -7.95
CA LYS A 164 -9.35 5.88 -8.64
C LYS A 164 -9.64 6.47 -10.03
N GLN A 165 -9.76 7.79 -10.13
CA GLN A 165 -9.96 8.43 -11.43
C GLN A 165 -8.74 8.24 -12.34
N ALA A 166 -7.54 8.29 -11.81
CA ALA A 166 -6.32 8.03 -12.56
C ALA A 166 -6.25 6.58 -13.09
N ILE A 167 -6.63 5.58 -12.28
CA ILE A 167 -6.77 4.19 -12.73
C ILE A 167 -7.71 4.08 -13.92
N LEU A 168 -8.87 4.72 -13.86
CA LEU A 168 -9.86 4.69 -14.94
C LEU A 168 -9.39 5.42 -16.20
N ASN A 169 -8.57 6.46 -16.05
CA ASN A 169 -8.07 7.25 -17.17
C ASN A 169 -6.85 6.61 -17.86
N TYR A 170 -5.95 5.97 -17.11
CA TYR A 170 -4.65 5.51 -17.62
C TYR A 170 -4.52 3.98 -17.68
N LEU A 171 -5.23 3.25 -16.83
CA LEU A 171 -5.09 1.81 -16.68
C LEU A 171 -6.33 1.02 -17.13
N PHE A 172 -7.36 1.70 -17.63
CA PHE A 172 -8.54 1.04 -18.20
C PHE A 172 -8.60 1.29 -19.70
N ASP A 173 -8.42 0.22 -20.49
CA ASP A 173 -8.60 0.28 -21.94
C ASP A 173 -10.10 0.21 -22.31
N LYS A 174 -10.59 1.32 -22.87
CA LYS A 174 -12.00 1.45 -23.27
C LYS A 174 -12.37 0.57 -24.48
N ASN A 175 -11.41 0.26 -25.33
CA ASN A 175 -11.66 -0.53 -26.55
C ASN A 175 -11.88 -2.00 -26.19
N THR A 176 -10.99 -2.56 -25.36
CA THR A 176 -11.09 -3.95 -24.90
C THR A 176 -11.99 -4.10 -23.67
N ARG A 177 -12.34 -3.00 -23.01
CA ARG A 177 -13.10 -2.94 -21.74
C ARG A 177 -12.42 -3.74 -20.61
N ARG A 178 -11.09 -3.66 -20.54
CA ARG A 178 -10.26 -4.36 -19.56
C ARG A 178 -9.30 -3.42 -18.88
N PHE A 179 -8.90 -3.77 -17.67
CA PHE A 179 -7.77 -3.12 -17.03
C PHE A 179 -6.46 -3.66 -17.62
N LEU A 180 -5.53 -2.77 -17.90
CA LEU A 180 -4.16 -3.11 -18.26
C LEU A 180 -3.46 -3.70 -17.04
N ARG A 181 -2.50 -4.60 -17.24
CA ARG A 181 -1.65 -5.08 -16.15
C ARG A 181 -0.83 -3.92 -15.60
N MET A 182 -0.20 -3.15 -16.50
CA MET A 182 0.69 -2.04 -16.17
C MET A 182 0.79 -1.03 -17.30
N ILE A 183 1.32 0.15 -16.96
CA ILE A 183 1.84 1.13 -17.91
C ILE A 183 3.25 1.53 -17.51
N ASN A 184 4.03 2.04 -18.46
CA ASN A 184 5.33 2.61 -18.25
C ASN A 184 5.43 3.96 -18.98
N PHE A 185 5.70 5.04 -18.22
CA PHE A 185 5.88 6.38 -18.81
C PHE A 185 7.29 6.61 -19.40
N ALA A 186 8.25 5.75 -19.07
CA ALA A 186 9.61 5.81 -19.63
C ALA A 186 9.65 5.29 -21.06
N GLY A 187 8.94 5.94 -21.98
CA GLY A 187 9.02 5.60 -23.40
C GLY A 187 7.70 5.47 -24.17
N ASN A 188 6.58 5.93 -23.60
CA ASN A 188 5.24 5.83 -24.21
C ASN A 188 4.78 4.39 -24.57
N GLU A 189 5.35 3.37 -23.95
CA GLU A 189 4.91 2.00 -24.17
C GLU A 189 3.85 1.61 -23.15
N VAL A 190 2.63 1.39 -23.66
CA VAL A 190 1.57 0.69 -22.95
C VAL A 190 1.87 -0.80 -23.08
N MET A 191 2.13 -1.49 -21.97
CA MET A 191 2.32 -2.94 -21.95
C MET A 191 1.05 -3.62 -21.43
N GLU A 192 0.51 -4.55 -22.21
CA GLU A 192 -0.62 -5.41 -21.85
C GLU A 192 -0.27 -6.45 -20.77
#